data_498b6ef6b0f52c348e84179652dc552b
#
_entry.id   498b6ef6b0f52c348e84179652dc552b
#
_cell.length_a   1.000
_cell.length_b   1.000
_cell.length_c   1.000
_cell.angle_alpha   90.00
_cell.angle_beta   90.00
_cell.angle_gamma   90.00
#
_symmetry.space_group_name_H-M   'P 1'
#
loop_
_entity.id
_entity.type
_entity.pdbx_description
1 polymer ?
#
loop_
_entity_poly.entity_id
_entity_poly.type
_entity_poly.pdbx_seq_one_letter_code
_entity_poly.pdbx_strand_id
1 'polypeptide(L)'
;MASNQSIRQRILSELGSSGLNRFPPQVLELAFRRVEREYAGQITESTNREKSVCRRRATGKRGQFHFFLRHYFGHYFGSPFGPQQKALIEDIQALRGRQRDPVKMTRALSRGFGKSTVLTLCGTLWLILTRTWNFPIIISSSLESAKGFLQAIIDECEDNAVLLEHYPELRPKKDQKGQTVSWKDGDIVFQGGARILAKGFLNSIRGKRRKESRPDA
;
A
#
# COMPACT_ATOMS: atom_id res chain seq x y z
N MET A 1 17.52 -7.32 -7.62
CA MET A 1 18.90 -7.77 -7.96
C MET A 1 19.77 -8.14 -6.76
N ALA A 2 19.41 -7.78 -5.53
CA ALA A 2 20.20 -8.13 -4.33
C ALA A 2 20.06 -9.59 -3.84
N SER A 3 19.05 -10.35 -4.28
CA SER A 3 18.81 -11.70 -3.77
C SER A 3 19.73 -12.80 -4.33
N ASN A 4 20.13 -12.70 -5.60
CA ASN A 4 20.93 -13.76 -6.24
C ASN A 4 22.39 -13.81 -5.77
N GLN A 5 23.01 -12.65 -5.45
CA GLN A 5 24.36 -12.60 -4.87
C GLN A 5 24.38 -13.18 -3.44
N SER A 6 23.32 -12.99 -2.67
CA SER A 6 23.17 -13.54 -1.30
C SER A 6 23.07 -15.06 -1.30
N ILE A 7 22.35 -15.67 -2.25
CA ILE A 7 22.19 -17.14 -2.35
C ILE A 7 23.51 -17.78 -2.74
N ARG A 8 24.20 -17.20 -3.71
CA ARG A 8 25.52 -17.69 -4.17
C ARG A 8 26.58 -17.65 -3.05
N GLN A 9 26.62 -16.56 -2.29
CA GLN A 9 27.50 -16.43 -1.12
C GLN A 9 27.18 -17.42 -0.01
N ARG A 10 25.89 -17.72 0.23
CA ARG A 10 25.45 -18.67 1.24
C ARG A 10 25.80 -20.12 0.86
N ILE A 11 25.62 -20.50 -0.40
CA ILE A 11 26.01 -21.82 -0.93
C ILE A 11 27.53 -21.98 -0.84
N LEU A 12 28.30 -20.95 -1.19
CA LEU A 12 29.75 -20.96 -1.08
C LEU A 12 30.24 -21.04 0.37
N SER A 13 29.54 -20.45 1.32
CA SER A 13 29.87 -20.54 2.76
C SER A 13 29.54 -21.89 3.37
N GLU A 14 28.48 -22.56 2.91
CA GLU A 14 28.09 -23.90 3.42
C GLU A 14 28.92 -25.03 2.84
N LEU A 15 29.37 -24.93 1.59
CA LEU A 15 30.16 -25.98 0.92
C LEU A 15 31.66 -25.93 1.23
N GLY A 16 32.16 -24.83 1.79
CA GLY A 16 33.59 -24.64 2.10
C GLY A 16 34.47 -24.65 0.84
N SER A 17 35.51 -23.85 0.83
CA SER A 17 36.41 -23.68 -0.32
C SER A 17 37.19 -24.96 -0.73
N SER A 18 37.28 -25.94 0.12
CA SER A 18 38.03 -27.20 -0.11
C SER A 18 37.26 -28.26 -0.90
N GLY A 19 35.93 -28.22 -0.94
CA GLY A 19 35.10 -29.19 -1.67
C GLY A 19 34.90 -28.82 -3.15
N LEU A 20 34.96 -27.56 -3.48
CA LEU A 20 34.63 -27.03 -4.80
C LEU A 20 35.75 -27.25 -5.85
N ASN A 21 36.98 -27.31 -5.41
CA ASN A 21 38.16 -27.51 -6.29
C ASN A 21 38.25 -28.89 -6.92
N ARG A 22 37.35 -29.82 -6.57
CA ARG A 22 37.30 -31.19 -7.13
C ARG A 22 36.51 -31.28 -8.45
N PHE A 23 35.77 -30.24 -8.82
CA PHE A 23 34.89 -30.28 -9.98
C PHE A 23 35.37 -29.27 -11.04
N PRO A 24 35.26 -29.62 -12.34
CA PRO A 24 35.54 -28.69 -13.43
C PRO A 24 34.62 -27.44 -13.31
N PRO A 25 35.13 -26.22 -13.64
CA PRO A 25 34.35 -24.98 -13.51
C PRO A 25 33.01 -25.01 -14.25
N GLN A 26 32.91 -25.70 -15.37
CA GLN A 26 31.70 -25.84 -16.16
C GLN A 26 30.62 -26.66 -15.46
N VAL A 27 31.01 -27.69 -14.70
CA VAL A 27 30.10 -28.54 -13.94
C VAL A 27 29.56 -27.78 -12.73
N LEU A 28 30.40 -26.99 -12.08
CA LEU A 28 30.00 -26.12 -10.97
C LEU A 28 29.00 -25.04 -11.43
N GLU A 29 29.25 -24.41 -12.59
CA GLU A 29 28.36 -23.39 -13.14
C GLU A 29 26.97 -23.98 -13.49
N LEU A 30 26.91 -25.18 -14.06
CA LEU A 30 25.66 -25.90 -14.35
C LEU A 30 24.90 -26.27 -13.06
N ALA A 31 25.62 -26.74 -12.04
CA ALA A 31 25.05 -27.06 -10.74
C ALA A 31 24.48 -25.80 -10.05
N PHE A 32 25.24 -24.69 -10.06
CA PHE A 32 24.77 -23.42 -9.53
C PHE A 32 23.51 -22.90 -10.23
N ARG A 33 23.47 -22.94 -11.58
CA ARG A 33 22.28 -22.52 -12.35
C ARG A 33 21.07 -23.42 -12.10
N ARG A 34 21.26 -24.70 -11.77
CA ARG A 34 20.17 -25.61 -11.43
C ARG A 34 19.63 -25.30 -10.04
N VAL A 35 20.51 -25.15 -9.04
CA VAL A 35 20.16 -24.79 -7.68
C VAL A 35 19.51 -23.40 -7.63
N GLU A 36 20.06 -22.42 -8.34
CA GLU A 36 19.46 -21.06 -8.42
C GLU A 36 18.04 -21.10 -9.00
N ARG A 37 17.76 -21.93 -10.01
CA ARG A 37 16.41 -22.08 -10.57
C ARG A 37 15.45 -22.74 -9.58
N GLU A 38 15.89 -23.76 -8.89
CA GLU A 38 15.09 -24.52 -7.93
C GLU A 38 14.79 -23.67 -6.68
N TYR A 39 15.80 -22.96 -6.16
CA TYR A 39 15.64 -22.02 -5.05
C TYR A 39 14.82 -20.78 -5.43
N ALA A 40 15.00 -20.25 -6.63
CA ALA A 40 14.19 -19.13 -7.12
C ALA A 40 12.70 -19.50 -7.20
N GLY A 41 12.38 -20.72 -7.64
CA GLY A 41 11.01 -21.24 -7.64
C GLY A 41 10.43 -21.33 -6.22
N GLN A 42 11.15 -21.92 -5.28
CA GLN A 42 10.73 -22.07 -3.89
C GLN A 42 10.61 -20.71 -3.16
N ILE A 43 11.56 -19.78 -3.38
CA ILE A 43 11.51 -18.43 -2.82
C ILE A 43 10.30 -17.68 -3.37
N THR A 44 10.01 -17.81 -4.67
CA THR A 44 8.86 -17.14 -5.30
C THR A 44 7.54 -17.67 -4.74
N GLU A 45 7.40 -18.97 -4.55
CA GLU A 45 6.20 -19.57 -3.94
C GLU A 45 6.03 -19.16 -2.47
N SER A 46 7.10 -19.22 -1.67
CA SER A 46 7.11 -18.76 -0.28
C SER A 46 6.71 -17.29 -0.18
N THR A 47 7.32 -16.43 -0.98
CA THR A 47 7.02 -14.99 -1.02
C THR A 47 5.57 -14.73 -1.43
N ASN A 48 5.03 -15.43 -2.42
CA ASN A 48 3.64 -15.29 -2.85
C ASN A 48 2.66 -15.74 -1.76
N ARG A 49 2.98 -16.80 -1.03
CA ARG A 49 2.19 -17.27 0.11
C ARG A 49 2.19 -16.24 1.25
N GLU A 50 3.33 -15.69 1.59
CA GLU A 50 3.45 -14.65 2.61
C GLU A 50 2.69 -13.39 2.22
N LYS A 51 2.80 -12.91 0.97
CA LYS A 51 2.01 -11.80 0.44
C LYS A 51 0.52 -12.05 0.58
N SER A 52 0.06 -13.25 0.19
CA SER A 52 -1.36 -13.63 0.29
C SER A 52 -1.83 -13.61 1.75
N VAL A 53 -1.03 -14.10 2.69
CA VAL A 53 -1.34 -14.08 4.13
C VAL A 53 -1.40 -12.64 4.65
N CYS A 54 -0.42 -11.81 4.33
CA CYS A 54 -0.38 -10.40 4.73
C CYS A 54 -1.57 -9.61 4.17
N ARG A 55 -1.87 -9.76 2.88
CA ARG A 55 -3.06 -9.15 2.25
C ARG A 55 -4.35 -9.58 2.94
N ARG A 56 -4.52 -10.89 3.19
CA ARG A 56 -5.70 -11.42 3.88
C ARG A 56 -5.85 -10.86 5.28
N ARG A 57 -4.74 -10.74 6.03
CA ARG A 57 -4.72 -10.20 7.38
C ARG A 57 -4.97 -8.69 7.41
N ALA A 58 -4.49 -7.96 6.42
CA ALA A 58 -4.68 -6.52 6.32
C ALA A 58 -6.05 -6.13 5.74
N THR A 59 -6.44 -6.69 4.60
CA THR A 59 -7.62 -6.24 3.82
C THR A 59 -8.63 -7.35 3.49
N GLY A 60 -8.36 -8.62 3.82
CA GLY A 60 -9.29 -9.75 3.62
C GLY A 60 -10.60 -9.57 4.41
N LYS A 61 -11.56 -10.48 4.30
CA LYS A 61 -12.90 -10.37 4.96
C LYS A 61 -12.83 -10.01 6.45
N ARG A 62 -11.85 -10.53 7.18
CA ARG A 62 -11.57 -10.23 8.60
C ARG A 62 -10.30 -9.36 8.74
N GLY A 63 -9.96 -8.57 7.72
CA GLY A 63 -8.76 -7.74 7.70
C GLY A 63 -8.80 -6.68 8.79
N GLN A 64 -7.64 -6.40 9.35
CA GLN A 64 -7.45 -5.50 10.48
C GLN A 64 -6.69 -4.25 10.06
N PHE A 65 -7.28 -3.07 10.26
CA PHE A 65 -6.64 -1.81 9.97
C PHE A 65 -5.37 -1.59 10.82
N HIS A 66 -5.40 -2.00 12.08
CA HIS A 66 -4.22 -1.97 12.94
C HIS A 66 -3.03 -2.75 12.35
N PHE A 67 -3.27 -3.95 11.81
CA PHE A 67 -2.22 -4.73 11.13
C PHE A 67 -1.71 -4.02 9.88
N PHE A 68 -2.63 -3.45 9.08
CA PHE A 68 -2.28 -2.68 7.89
C PHE A 68 -1.32 -1.53 8.20
N LEU A 69 -1.61 -0.74 9.26
CA LEU A 69 -0.75 0.34 9.72
C LEU A 69 0.64 -0.15 10.11
N ARG A 70 0.72 -1.19 10.93
CA ARG A 70 2.00 -1.70 11.41
C ARG A 70 2.85 -2.34 10.33
N HIS A 71 2.23 -3.04 9.40
CA HIS A 71 2.95 -3.81 8.38
C HIS A 71 3.42 -2.95 7.21
N TYR A 72 2.57 -2.03 6.73
CA TYR A 72 2.88 -1.23 5.55
C TYR A 72 3.37 0.20 5.86
N PHE A 73 3.03 0.71 7.03
CA PHE A 73 3.34 2.09 7.44
C PHE A 73 4.12 2.14 8.75
N GLY A 74 4.86 1.09 9.08
CA GLY A 74 5.67 1.00 10.29
C GLY A 74 6.66 2.15 10.48
N HIS A 75 7.11 2.77 9.40
CA HIS A 75 7.99 3.94 9.42
C HIS A 75 7.35 5.19 10.04
N TYR A 76 6.00 5.33 10.01
CA TYR A 76 5.29 6.39 10.74
C TYR A 76 4.98 6.02 12.19
N PHE A 77 4.96 4.74 12.53
CA PHE A 77 4.45 4.25 13.80
C PHE A 77 5.49 3.44 14.58
N GLY A 78 6.61 4.07 14.93
CA GLY A 78 7.71 3.42 15.66
C GLY A 78 7.36 3.02 17.11
N SER A 79 6.39 3.72 17.74
CA SER A 79 5.93 3.44 19.10
C SER A 79 4.59 2.71 19.15
N PRO A 80 4.23 2.05 20.25
CA PRO A 80 2.89 1.51 20.45
C PRO A 80 1.80 2.59 20.34
N PHE A 81 0.65 2.24 19.77
CA PHE A 81 -0.48 3.17 19.68
C PHE A 81 -1.03 3.53 21.05
N GLY A 82 -1.15 4.83 21.32
CA GLY A 82 -1.83 5.36 22.48
C GLY A 82 -3.35 5.16 22.44
N PRO A 83 -4.07 5.41 23.56
CA PRO A 83 -5.53 5.21 23.63
C PRO A 83 -6.31 5.96 22.54
N GLN A 84 -5.95 7.22 22.28
CA GLN A 84 -6.62 8.04 21.25
C GLN A 84 -6.38 7.54 19.84
N GLN A 85 -5.16 7.06 19.54
CA GLN A 85 -4.86 6.43 18.24
C GLN A 85 -5.61 5.11 18.07
N LYS A 86 -5.72 4.30 19.13
CA LYS A 86 -6.51 3.07 19.11
C LYS A 86 -7.97 3.34 18.80
N ALA A 87 -8.58 4.33 19.48
CA ALA A 87 -9.96 4.73 19.21
C ALA A 87 -10.15 5.17 17.74
N LEU A 88 -9.18 5.93 17.20
CA LEU A 88 -9.21 6.35 15.80
C LEU A 88 -9.10 5.17 14.82
N ILE A 89 -8.27 4.19 15.15
CA ILE A 89 -8.11 2.96 14.37
C ILE A 89 -9.41 2.13 14.39
N GLU A 90 -10.06 2.03 15.54
CA GLU A 90 -11.34 1.34 15.69
C GLU A 90 -12.45 2.04 14.89
N ASP A 91 -12.49 3.36 14.88
CA ASP A 91 -13.43 4.14 14.06
C ASP A 91 -13.29 3.83 12.57
N ILE A 92 -12.07 3.85 12.05
CA ILE A 92 -11.80 3.50 10.65
C ILE A 92 -12.16 2.04 10.37
N GLN A 93 -11.84 1.14 11.30
CA GLN A 93 -12.22 -0.27 11.19
C GLN A 93 -13.75 -0.44 11.12
N ALA A 94 -14.50 0.35 11.87
CA ALA A 94 -15.95 0.32 11.89
C ALA A 94 -16.61 0.86 10.61
N LEU A 95 -15.93 1.69 9.83
CA LEU A 95 -16.43 2.18 8.53
C LEU A 95 -16.44 1.10 7.44
N ARG A 96 -15.67 0.05 7.64
CA ARG A 96 -15.55 -1.02 6.64
C ARG A 96 -16.91 -1.67 6.34
N GLY A 97 -17.21 -1.79 5.05
CA GLY A 97 -18.46 -2.40 4.57
C GLY A 97 -19.69 -1.49 4.65
N ARG A 98 -19.57 -0.28 5.21
CA ARG A 98 -20.65 0.69 5.30
C ARG A 98 -20.75 1.60 4.06
N GLN A 99 -20.78 1.03 2.88
CA GLN A 99 -20.85 1.80 1.62
C GLN A 99 -22.15 2.59 1.43
N ARG A 100 -23.25 2.18 2.07
CA ARG A 100 -24.58 2.74 1.88
C ARG A 100 -25.10 3.51 3.08
N ASP A 101 -24.48 3.36 4.22
CA ASP A 101 -24.92 4.02 5.44
C ASP A 101 -24.15 5.33 5.62
N PRO A 102 -24.82 6.50 5.60
CA PRO A 102 -24.14 7.76 5.84
C PRO A 102 -23.68 7.82 7.30
N VAL A 103 -22.39 7.88 7.51
CA VAL A 103 -21.77 8.02 8.82
C VAL A 103 -21.14 9.42 8.92
N LYS A 104 -21.56 10.19 9.91
CA LYS A 104 -20.88 11.45 10.27
C LYS A 104 -20.00 11.18 11.50
N MET A 105 -18.72 11.41 11.36
CA MET A 105 -17.75 11.23 12.42
C MET A 105 -16.92 12.50 12.59
N THR A 106 -16.83 13.00 13.82
CA THR A 106 -16.00 14.13 14.17
C THR A 106 -14.99 13.72 15.22
N ARG A 107 -13.70 14.02 14.98
CA ARG A 107 -12.61 13.75 15.91
C ARG A 107 -11.74 14.99 16.10
N ALA A 108 -11.72 15.48 17.32
CA ALA A 108 -10.83 16.56 17.75
C ALA A 108 -9.69 15.96 18.57
N LEU A 109 -8.48 16.05 18.07
CA LEU A 109 -7.27 15.56 18.71
C LEU A 109 -6.18 16.63 18.60
N SER A 110 -5.27 16.70 19.56
CA SER A 110 -4.14 17.64 19.57
C SER A 110 -3.22 17.43 18.36
N ARG A 111 -2.40 18.41 18.05
CA ARG A 111 -1.32 18.25 17.05
C ARG A 111 -0.32 17.19 17.50
N GLY A 112 0.33 16.52 16.56
CA GLY A 112 1.32 15.47 16.85
C GLY A 112 0.77 14.06 17.06
N PHE A 113 -0.56 13.88 17.19
CA PHE A 113 -1.16 12.53 17.35
C PHE A 113 -1.28 11.71 16.05
N GLY A 114 -0.75 12.17 14.94
CA GLY A 114 -0.78 11.44 13.66
C GLY A 114 -2.16 11.31 13.02
N LYS A 115 -3.12 12.19 13.37
CA LYS A 115 -4.50 12.16 12.81
C LYS A 115 -4.54 12.05 11.30
N SER A 116 -3.84 12.97 10.62
CA SER A 116 -3.84 13.02 9.17
C SER A 116 -3.19 11.78 8.56
N THR A 117 -2.12 11.27 9.17
CA THR A 117 -1.47 10.03 8.74
C THR A 117 -2.40 8.84 8.91
N VAL A 118 -3.06 8.70 10.07
CA VAL A 118 -3.97 7.56 10.32
C VAL A 118 -5.25 7.67 9.49
N LEU A 119 -5.92 8.85 9.47
CA LEU A 119 -7.21 9.01 8.81
C LEU A 119 -7.06 9.25 7.31
N THR A 120 -6.34 10.35 6.95
CA THR A 120 -6.36 10.84 5.56
C THR A 120 -5.46 9.99 4.67
N LEU A 121 -4.27 9.59 5.14
CA LEU A 121 -3.37 8.78 4.34
C LEU A 121 -3.74 7.28 4.44
N CYS A 122 -3.46 6.67 5.59
CA CYS A 122 -3.59 5.21 5.72
C CYS A 122 -5.05 4.73 5.69
N GLY A 123 -5.96 5.47 6.32
CA GLY A 123 -7.39 5.13 6.36
C GLY A 123 -8.02 5.17 4.98
N THR A 124 -7.73 6.20 4.19
CA THR A 124 -8.23 6.32 2.82
C THR A 124 -7.74 5.16 1.95
N LEU A 125 -6.43 4.84 1.98
CA LEU A 125 -5.88 3.72 1.22
C LEU A 125 -6.48 2.39 1.66
N TRP A 126 -6.63 2.16 2.96
CA TRP A 126 -7.22 0.92 3.48
C TRP A 126 -8.69 0.76 3.08
N LEU A 127 -9.49 1.82 3.16
CA LEU A 127 -10.91 1.79 2.76
C LEU A 127 -11.07 1.59 1.25
N ILE A 128 -10.16 2.12 0.43
CA ILE A 128 -10.09 1.82 -1.00
C ILE A 128 -9.75 0.34 -1.24
N LEU A 129 -8.73 -0.19 -0.59
CA LEU A 129 -8.29 -1.58 -0.75
C LEU A 129 -9.35 -2.59 -0.25
N THR A 130 -10.11 -2.23 0.76
CA THR A 130 -11.24 -3.04 1.25
C THR A 130 -12.52 -2.85 0.44
N ARG A 131 -12.47 -2.06 -0.64
CA ARG A 131 -13.61 -1.75 -1.51
C ARG A 131 -14.78 -1.05 -0.78
N THR A 132 -14.49 -0.43 0.35
CA THR A 132 -15.48 0.38 1.08
C THR A 132 -15.67 1.72 0.39
N TRP A 133 -14.58 2.34 -0.07
CA TRP A 133 -14.59 3.58 -0.83
C TRP A 133 -14.04 3.39 -2.24
N ASN A 134 -14.70 4.05 -3.21
CA ASN A 134 -14.26 4.07 -4.61
C ASN A 134 -13.91 5.47 -5.10
N PHE A 135 -14.49 6.50 -4.47
CA PHE A 135 -14.27 7.89 -4.85
C PHE A 135 -14.26 8.84 -3.64
N PRO A 136 -13.31 8.69 -2.71
CA PRO A 136 -13.17 9.62 -1.60
C PRO A 136 -12.75 11.02 -2.07
N ILE A 137 -13.22 12.05 -1.33
CA ILE A 137 -12.79 13.43 -1.52
C ILE A 137 -12.09 13.91 -0.25
N ILE A 138 -10.90 14.46 -0.40
CA ILE A 138 -10.16 15.14 0.67
C ILE A 138 -10.51 16.63 0.62
N ILE A 139 -11.11 17.13 1.69
CA ILE A 139 -11.48 18.56 1.81
C ILE A 139 -10.64 19.19 2.91
N SER A 140 -10.05 20.35 2.62
CA SER A 140 -9.31 21.15 3.59
C SER A 140 -9.71 22.62 3.50
N SER A 141 -9.24 23.43 4.42
CA SER A 141 -9.48 24.89 4.43
C SER A 141 -9.06 25.57 3.11
N SER A 142 -7.96 25.11 2.52
CA SER A 142 -7.50 25.55 1.20
C SER A 142 -7.30 24.36 0.27
N LEU A 143 -7.32 24.63 -1.04
CA LEU A 143 -7.01 23.62 -2.07
C LEU A 143 -5.57 23.13 -1.94
N GLU A 144 -4.63 24.01 -1.62
CA GLU A 144 -3.22 23.67 -1.43
C GLU A 144 -3.02 22.68 -0.27
N SER A 145 -3.67 22.94 0.86
CA SER A 145 -3.65 22.01 1.99
C SER A 145 -4.24 20.64 1.64
N ALA A 146 -5.34 20.62 0.88
CA ALA A 146 -5.95 19.37 0.41
C ALA A 146 -5.02 18.62 -0.56
N LYS A 147 -4.36 19.34 -1.48
CA LYS A 147 -3.35 18.78 -2.38
C LYS A 147 -2.14 18.23 -1.61
N GLY A 148 -1.70 18.89 -0.53
CA GLY A 148 -0.62 18.41 0.33
C GLY A 148 -0.93 17.05 0.97
N PHE A 149 -2.16 16.84 1.44
CA PHE A 149 -2.58 15.51 1.93
C PHE A 149 -2.63 14.46 0.81
N LEU A 150 -3.06 14.85 -0.38
CA LEU A 150 -3.08 13.95 -1.52
C LEU A 150 -1.67 13.61 -1.98
N GLN A 151 -0.73 14.57 -1.93
CA GLN A 151 0.67 14.33 -2.27
C GLN A 151 1.30 13.28 -1.35
N ALA A 152 1.03 13.33 -0.05
CA ALA A 152 1.51 12.31 0.87
C ALA A 152 0.99 10.89 0.52
N ILE A 153 -0.22 10.79 -0.04
CA ILE A 153 -0.75 9.52 -0.56
C ILE A 153 -0.01 9.09 -1.84
N ILE A 154 0.29 10.05 -2.72
CA ILE A 154 1.05 9.80 -3.95
C ILE A 154 2.44 9.27 -3.62
N ASP A 155 3.15 9.95 -2.71
CA ASP A 155 4.50 9.59 -2.29
C ASP A 155 4.55 8.14 -1.77
N GLU A 156 3.61 7.76 -0.91
CA GLU A 156 3.50 6.36 -0.46
C GLU A 156 3.18 5.37 -1.59
N CYS A 157 2.38 5.77 -2.56
CA CYS A 157 2.06 4.93 -3.71
C CYS A 157 3.16 4.91 -4.78
N GLU A 158 4.23 5.69 -4.63
CA GLU A 158 5.42 5.67 -5.49
C GLU A 158 6.60 5.00 -4.80
N ASP A 159 6.81 5.28 -3.50
CA ASP A 159 8.04 4.93 -2.79
C ASP A 159 7.89 3.69 -1.89
N ASN A 160 6.69 3.36 -1.42
CA ASN A 160 6.48 2.22 -0.51
C ASN A 160 6.49 0.88 -1.26
N ALA A 161 7.68 0.33 -1.46
CA ALA A 161 7.89 -0.89 -2.23
C ALA A 161 7.05 -2.08 -1.71
N VAL A 162 6.96 -2.26 -0.39
CA VAL A 162 6.19 -3.36 0.23
C VAL A 162 4.70 -3.22 -0.03
N LEU A 163 4.17 -1.99 0.07
CA LEU A 163 2.78 -1.69 -0.23
C LEU A 163 2.46 -1.99 -1.69
N LEU A 164 3.29 -1.49 -2.62
CA LEU A 164 3.09 -1.65 -4.06
C LEU A 164 3.33 -3.07 -4.56
N GLU A 165 4.18 -3.83 -3.90
CA GLU A 165 4.39 -5.25 -4.20
C GLU A 165 3.16 -6.08 -3.82
N HIS A 166 2.53 -5.75 -2.67
CA HIS A 166 1.33 -6.44 -2.20
C HIS A 166 0.04 -5.91 -2.84
N TYR A 167 -0.01 -4.63 -3.21
CA TYR A 167 -1.19 -3.96 -3.77
C TYR A 167 -0.86 -3.21 -5.06
N PRO A 168 -0.52 -3.89 -6.15
CA PRO A 168 -0.21 -3.26 -7.43
C PRO A 168 -1.38 -2.43 -7.97
N GLU A 169 -2.60 -2.68 -7.52
CA GLU A 169 -3.80 -1.91 -7.82
C GLU A 169 -3.76 -0.45 -7.35
N LEU A 170 -2.85 -0.07 -6.43
CA LEU A 170 -2.60 1.31 -6.00
C LEU A 170 -1.70 2.10 -6.94
N ARG A 171 -1.13 1.47 -7.95
CA ARG A 171 -0.33 2.17 -8.97
C ARG A 171 -1.18 3.13 -9.79
N PRO A 172 -0.57 4.15 -10.42
CA PRO A 172 -1.26 5.04 -11.34
C PRO A 172 -1.96 4.28 -12.47
N LYS A 173 -3.19 4.67 -12.78
CA LYS A 173 -3.90 4.10 -13.93
C LYS A 173 -3.27 4.60 -15.22
N LYS A 174 -2.99 3.68 -16.13
CA LYS A 174 -2.53 3.96 -17.50
C LYS A 174 -3.69 3.84 -18.48
N ASP A 175 -3.66 4.64 -19.53
CA ASP A 175 -4.57 4.54 -20.67
C ASP A 175 -4.10 3.46 -21.66
N GLN A 176 -4.81 3.33 -22.79
CA GLN A 176 -4.45 2.37 -23.85
C GLN A 176 -3.10 2.68 -24.51
N LYS A 177 -2.60 3.91 -24.40
CA LYS A 177 -1.32 4.36 -24.93
C LYS A 177 -0.19 4.27 -23.88
N GLY A 178 -0.47 3.74 -22.69
CA GLY A 178 0.48 3.62 -21.59
C GLY A 178 0.72 4.92 -20.82
N GLN A 179 -0.02 6.01 -21.11
CA GLN A 179 0.09 7.28 -20.41
C GLN A 179 -0.72 7.26 -19.11
N THR A 180 -0.22 7.94 -18.08
CA THR A 180 -0.93 8.08 -16.80
C THR A 180 -2.17 8.96 -16.97
N VAL A 181 -3.34 8.44 -16.59
CA VAL A 181 -4.63 9.10 -16.80
C VAL A 181 -4.78 10.36 -15.94
N SER A 182 -4.52 10.26 -14.65
CA SER A 182 -4.54 11.38 -13.70
C SER A 182 -3.76 10.98 -12.45
N TRP A 183 -2.70 11.73 -12.15
CA TRP A 183 -1.81 11.44 -11.00
C TRP A 183 -1.17 12.72 -10.44
N LYS A 184 -1.84 13.86 -10.60
CA LYS A 184 -1.34 15.19 -10.21
C LYS A 184 -2.51 16.14 -9.90
N ASP A 185 -2.18 17.32 -9.43
CA ASP A 185 -3.07 18.48 -9.36
C ASP A 185 -4.37 18.30 -8.58
N GLY A 186 -4.32 17.46 -7.57
CA GLY A 186 -5.46 17.23 -6.69
C GLY A 186 -6.44 16.17 -7.20
N ASP A 187 -6.06 15.38 -8.20
CA ASP A 187 -6.88 14.31 -8.76
C ASP A 187 -6.01 13.10 -9.11
N ILE A 188 -6.27 11.96 -8.49
CA ILE A 188 -5.55 10.71 -8.79
C ILE A 188 -6.49 9.57 -9.08
N VAL A 189 -6.10 8.73 -10.03
CA VAL A 189 -6.85 7.54 -10.44
C VAL A 189 -5.95 6.33 -10.36
N PHE A 190 -6.32 5.38 -9.51
CA PHE A 190 -5.62 4.13 -9.33
C PHE A 190 -5.91 3.10 -10.42
N GLN A 191 -4.96 2.21 -10.68
CA GLN A 191 -5.14 1.07 -11.59
C GLN A 191 -6.32 0.20 -11.17
N GLY A 192 -6.53 0.00 -9.86
CA GLY A 192 -7.68 -0.71 -9.29
C GLY A 192 -9.03 -0.04 -9.49
N GLY A 193 -9.03 1.15 -10.09
CA GLY A 193 -10.24 1.83 -10.48
C GLY A 193 -10.72 2.90 -9.48
N ALA A 194 -10.24 2.97 -8.25
CA ALA A 194 -10.56 4.03 -7.31
C ALA A 194 -10.00 5.40 -7.77
N ARG A 195 -10.61 6.48 -7.27
CA ARG A 195 -10.19 7.87 -7.54
C ARG A 195 -10.20 8.65 -6.25
N ILE A 196 -9.21 9.50 -6.02
CA ILE A 196 -9.20 10.49 -4.94
C ILE A 196 -9.18 11.89 -5.55
N LEU A 197 -9.97 12.79 -4.98
CA LEU A 197 -10.04 14.17 -5.38
C LEU A 197 -9.74 15.08 -4.18
N ALA A 198 -8.84 16.04 -4.34
CA ALA A 198 -8.57 17.09 -3.35
C ALA A 198 -9.38 18.35 -3.68
N LYS A 199 -9.99 18.98 -2.67
CA LYS A 199 -10.78 20.21 -2.79
C LYS A 199 -10.54 21.16 -1.62
N GLY A 200 -10.56 22.45 -1.90
CA GLY A 200 -10.71 23.47 -0.87
C GLY A 200 -12.18 23.55 -0.44
N PHE A 201 -12.42 23.95 0.79
CA PHE A 201 -13.77 24.03 1.37
C PHE A 201 -14.74 24.91 0.54
N LEU A 202 -14.24 25.98 -0.05
CA LEU A 202 -15.06 26.88 -0.90
C LEU A 202 -15.25 26.39 -2.34
N ASN A 203 -14.58 25.31 -2.74
CA ASN A 203 -14.69 24.79 -4.09
C ASN A 203 -15.94 23.92 -4.25
N SER A 204 -16.69 24.12 -5.33
CA SER A 204 -17.89 23.31 -5.61
C SER A 204 -17.54 21.83 -5.81
N ILE A 205 -18.28 20.97 -5.11
CA ILE A 205 -18.22 19.51 -5.24
C ILE A 205 -19.39 19.01 -6.11
N ARG A 206 -20.42 19.85 -6.32
CA ARG A 206 -21.61 19.49 -7.10
C ARG A 206 -21.25 19.08 -8.53
N GLY A 207 -21.95 18.08 -9.05
CA GLY A 207 -21.75 17.59 -10.41
C GLY A 207 -20.51 16.72 -10.65
N LYS A 208 -19.69 16.46 -9.62
CA LYS A 208 -18.56 15.53 -9.76
C LYS A 208 -19.07 14.10 -9.78
N ARG A 209 -18.75 13.41 -10.86
CA ARG A 209 -19.10 11.99 -11.09
C ARG A 209 -17.90 11.25 -11.66
N ARG A 210 -17.84 9.96 -11.43
CA ARG A 210 -16.98 9.05 -12.15
C ARG A 210 -17.82 7.87 -12.65
N LYS A 211 -18.06 7.83 -13.97
CA LYS A 211 -19.03 6.91 -14.56
C LYS A 211 -20.37 7.04 -13.80
N GLU A 212 -20.83 5.95 -13.19
CA GLU A 212 -22.06 5.91 -12.39
C GLU A 212 -21.86 6.23 -10.90
N SER A 213 -20.60 6.33 -10.44
CA SER A 213 -20.29 6.58 -9.04
C SER A 213 -20.27 8.08 -8.72
N ARG A 214 -20.91 8.43 -7.61
CA ARG A 214 -20.76 9.72 -6.94
C ARG A 214 -19.61 9.64 -5.93
N PRO A 215 -19.07 10.78 -5.46
CA PRO A 215 -18.12 10.77 -4.36
C PRO A 215 -18.66 10.05 -3.13
N ASP A 216 -17.81 9.27 -2.50
CA ASP A 216 -18.07 8.68 -1.19
C ASP A 216 -17.88 9.79 -0.14
N ALA A 217 -18.97 10.28 0.44
CA ALA A 217 -18.97 11.39 1.40
C ALA A 217 -18.87 10.88 2.84
#